data_f73a3783401090792c0dbe16ea58d8a3
#
_entry.id   f73a3783401090792c0dbe16ea58d8a3
#
_cell.length_a   1.000
_cell.length_b   1.000
_cell.length_c   1.000
_cell.angle_alpha   90.00
_cell.angle_beta   90.00
_cell.angle_gamma   90.00
#
_symmetry.space_group_name_H-M   'P 1'
#
loop_
_entity.id
_entity.type
_entity.pdbx_description
1 polymer ?
#
loop_
_entity_poly.entity_id
_entity_poly.type
_entity_poly.pdbx_seq_one_letter_code
_entity_poly.pdbx_strand_id
1 'polypeptide(L)'
;VSMQRIEKGDENNTALAADLIEIIDSSDRIEEEAVEIPPYEEIPMPERGKFVFPPIWDRMAKTGSKIDKELVFKWINHRVLFRQRWGYKRGKQDSAKFLQYEEEVVEPTYQALKAELIDKDVFDPIAIYAYYPCISHDNKLYIFDKKYLFNTLEESKNVPPLSEAIKVLEFPRQKRKPFRCIADFFANDRLDVVAFTLASAGLKISDYERSIYDKGEFSKYYQVHGLGVELAEALAEVLHKQVRLDLDIVPKEGHTLNDVQMKQYVG
;
A
#
# COMPACT_ATOMS: atom_id res chain seq x y z
N VAL A 1 10.55 15.31 23.89
CA VAL A 1 11.05 16.70 23.84
C VAL A 1 10.27 17.53 22.84
N SER A 2 9.83 16.97 21.69
CA SER A 2 9.03 17.71 20.71
C SER A 2 7.54 17.91 21.11
N MET A 3 6.95 16.96 21.84
CA MET A 3 5.55 17.10 22.30
C MET A 3 5.36 18.14 23.41
N GLN A 4 6.30 18.30 24.32
CA GLN A 4 6.23 19.36 25.35
C GLN A 4 6.30 20.80 24.77
N ARG A 5 6.81 20.97 23.54
CA ARG A 5 6.82 22.25 22.83
C ARG A 5 5.48 22.59 22.17
N ILE A 6 4.69 21.60 21.80
CA ILE A 6 3.36 21.79 21.18
C ILE A 6 2.36 22.35 22.21
N GLU A 7 2.47 21.95 23.50
CA GLU A 7 1.58 22.42 24.56
C GLU A 7 1.81 23.89 24.99
N LYS A 8 2.92 24.51 24.59
CA LYS A 8 3.28 25.88 25.05
C LYS A 8 3.02 27.01 24.05
N GLY A 9 2.40 26.74 22.91
CA GLY A 9 2.02 27.78 21.94
C GLY A 9 3.21 28.69 21.53
N ASP A 10 4.37 28.11 21.33
CA ASP A 10 5.63 28.83 21.13
C ASP A 10 5.74 29.29 19.66
N GLU A 11 5.97 30.58 19.46
CA GLU A 11 6.14 31.23 18.13
C GLU A 11 7.26 30.52 17.30
N ASN A 12 8.19 29.84 17.95
CA ASN A 12 9.19 29.00 17.30
C ASN A 12 8.61 27.78 16.55
N ASN A 13 7.41 27.28 16.90
CA ASN A 13 6.78 26.18 16.18
C ASN A 13 6.22 26.61 14.83
N THR A 14 5.79 27.87 14.72
CA THR A 14 5.31 28.44 13.45
C THR A 14 6.49 28.65 12.49
N ALA A 15 7.64 29.07 12.99
CA ALA A 15 8.86 29.20 12.21
C ALA A 15 9.38 27.81 11.74
N LEU A 16 9.40 26.79 12.64
CA LEU A 16 9.80 25.43 12.26
C LEU A 16 8.86 24.77 11.25
N ALA A 17 7.56 25.04 11.36
CA ALA A 17 6.58 24.59 10.37
C ALA A 17 6.74 25.33 9.04
N ALA A 18 7.05 26.63 9.06
CA ALA A 18 7.35 27.40 7.86
C ALA A 18 8.65 26.91 7.18
N ASP A 19 9.71 26.67 7.97
CA ASP A 19 10.97 26.12 7.47
C ASP A 19 10.79 24.71 6.87
N LEU A 20 9.96 23.86 7.47
CA LEU A 20 9.62 22.54 6.94
C LEU A 20 8.82 22.62 5.64
N ILE A 21 7.88 23.57 5.55
CA ILE A 21 7.09 23.82 4.34
C ILE A 21 8.02 24.38 3.24
N GLU A 22 8.94 25.28 3.58
CA GLU A 22 9.91 25.83 2.65
C GLU A 22 10.93 24.78 2.14
N ILE A 23 11.34 23.83 3.01
CA ILE A 23 12.19 22.68 2.62
C ILE A 23 11.41 21.71 1.72
N ILE A 24 10.13 21.45 1.99
CA ILE A 24 9.27 20.62 1.14
C ILE A 24 9.04 21.30 -0.20
N ASP A 25 8.71 22.59 -0.19
CA ASP A 25 8.47 23.40 -1.39
C ASP A 25 9.75 23.61 -2.22
N SER A 26 10.92 23.69 -1.58
CA SER A 26 12.22 23.77 -2.27
C SER A 26 12.71 22.43 -2.82
N SER A 27 12.34 21.30 -2.21
CA SER A 27 12.67 19.98 -2.71
C SER A 27 11.84 19.58 -3.95
N ASP A 28 10.63 20.16 -4.09
CA ASP A 28 9.78 19.98 -5.28
C ASP A 28 10.10 20.94 -6.42
N ARG A 29 10.94 21.97 -6.17
CA ARG A 29 11.45 22.91 -7.20
C ARG A 29 12.80 22.48 -7.80
N ILE A 30 13.00 21.20 -8.04
CA ILE A 30 13.81 20.83 -9.20
C ILE A 30 12.91 21.24 -10.37
N GLU A 31 13.24 22.34 -11.04
CA GLU A 31 12.71 22.63 -12.37
C GLU A 31 13.01 21.38 -13.21
N GLU A 32 12.07 20.42 -13.20
CA GLU A 32 12.10 19.33 -14.16
C GLU A 32 11.98 20.03 -15.50
N GLU A 33 13.09 20.12 -16.25
CA GLU A 33 13.03 20.46 -17.67
C GLU A 33 11.82 19.72 -18.23
N ALA A 34 10.92 20.44 -18.88
CA ALA A 34 9.69 19.88 -19.41
C ALA A 34 10.08 18.82 -20.43
N VAL A 35 10.24 17.59 -19.95
CA VAL A 35 10.56 16.45 -20.81
C VAL A 35 9.32 16.16 -21.62
N GLU A 36 9.40 16.40 -22.92
CA GLU A 36 8.33 16.07 -23.84
C GLU A 36 8.17 14.54 -23.86
N ILE A 37 6.98 14.07 -23.48
CA ILE A 37 6.65 12.64 -23.51
C ILE A 37 6.44 12.29 -25.00
N PRO A 38 7.18 11.31 -25.55
CA PRO A 38 7.04 10.92 -26.96
C PRO A 38 5.64 10.32 -27.22
N PRO A 39 5.22 10.22 -28.49
CA PRO A 39 4.02 9.50 -28.88
C PRO A 39 4.00 8.08 -28.29
N TYR A 40 2.81 7.57 -27.98
CA TYR A 40 2.65 6.28 -27.31
C TYR A 40 3.36 5.12 -28.05
N GLU A 41 3.32 5.13 -29.37
CA GLU A 41 3.92 4.11 -30.26
C GLU A 41 5.46 4.06 -30.15
N GLU A 42 6.09 5.14 -29.70
CA GLU A 42 7.55 5.24 -29.53
C GLU A 42 8.00 4.83 -28.13
N ILE A 43 7.05 4.58 -27.21
CA ILE A 43 7.36 4.20 -25.82
C ILE A 43 7.64 2.71 -25.76
N PRO A 44 8.83 2.28 -25.28
CA PRO A 44 9.12 0.87 -25.16
C PRO A 44 8.22 0.25 -24.07
N MET A 45 7.39 -0.72 -24.48
CA MET A 45 6.51 -1.44 -23.54
C MET A 45 7.32 -2.37 -22.63
N PRO A 46 6.88 -2.59 -21.38
CA PRO A 46 7.49 -3.58 -20.50
C PRO A 46 7.29 -4.99 -21.07
N GLU A 47 8.22 -5.89 -20.79
CA GLU A 47 7.95 -7.32 -20.96
C GLU A 47 6.74 -7.68 -20.08
N ARG A 48 5.74 -8.27 -20.72
CA ARG A 48 4.57 -8.79 -20.00
C ARG A 48 4.86 -10.20 -19.56
N GLY A 49 4.47 -10.52 -18.34
CA GLY A 49 4.55 -11.86 -17.80
C GLY A 49 3.66 -12.86 -18.56
N LYS A 50 3.58 -14.07 -18.05
CA LYS A 50 2.68 -15.11 -18.60
C LYS A 50 1.25 -14.58 -18.62
N PHE A 51 0.49 -15.05 -19.62
CA PHE A 51 -0.96 -14.90 -19.60
C PHE A 51 -1.52 -15.56 -18.32
N VAL A 52 -2.29 -14.77 -17.57
CA VAL A 52 -2.81 -15.17 -16.28
C VAL A 52 -4.27 -15.54 -16.42
N PHE A 53 -4.62 -16.73 -15.95
CA PHE A 53 -6.00 -17.15 -15.80
C PHE A 53 -6.43 -16.86 -14.36
N PRO A 54 -7.47 -16.06 -14.14
CA PRO A 54 -8.04 -15.94 -12.81
C PRO A 54 -8.69 -17.27 -12.45
N PRO A 55 -8.22 -17.95 -11.42
CA PRO A 55 -8.73 -19.26 -11.06
C PRO A 55 -10.19 -19.22 -10.61
N ILE A 56 -10.65 -18.09 -10.12
CA ILE A 56 -12.03 -17.90 -9.64
C ILE A 56 -12.40 -16.42 -9.73
N TRP A 57 -13.14 -16.03 -10.74
CA TRP A 57 -13.68 -14.69 -10.90
C TRP A 57 -14.64 -14.26 -9.78
N ASP A 58 -15.32 -15.21 -9.13
CA ASP A 58 -16.32 -14.97 -8.09
C ASP A 58 -15.73 -14.83 -6.67
N ARG A 59 -14.42 -14.91 -6.51
CA ARG A 59 -13.80 -14.66 -5.20
C ARG A 59 -13.92 -13.18 -4.83
N MET A 60 -15.07 -12.84 -4.29
CA MET A 60 -15.17 -11.74 -3.36
C MET A 60 -14.90 -12.30 -1.96
N ALA A 61 -13.66 -12.26 -1.51
CA ALA A 61 -13.40 -12.59 -0.12
C ALA A 61 -13.86 -11.42 0.76
N LYS A 62 -15.02 -11.59 1.34
CA LYS A 62 -15.47 -10.76 2.47
C LYS A 62 -14.90 -11.36 3.73
N THR A 63 -14.11 -10.58 4.47
CA THR A 63 -13.62 -11.12 5.73
C THR A 63 -13.58 -10.06 6.81
N GLY A 64 -14.57 -10.03 7.67
CA GLY A 64 -14.42 -9.45 9.00
C GLY A 64 -13.80 -10.50 9.93
N SER A 65 -14.57 -11.52 10.32
CA SER A 65 -14.21 -12.50 11.35
C SER A 65 -13.26 -13.63 10.93
N LYS A 66 -12.83 -13.68 9.65
CA LYS A 66 -12.03 -14.79 9.10
C LYS A 66 -10.58 -14.44 8.79
N ILE A 67 -10.15 -13.19 9.04
CA ILE A 67 -8.75 -12.80 8.86
C ILE A 67 -7.98 -13.26 10.09
N ASP A 68 -6.92 -14.03 9.86
CA ASP A 68 -5.96 -14.34 10.90
C ASP A 68 -5.20 -13.06 11.29
N LYS A 69 -5.59 -12.49 12.44
CA LYS A 69 -4.99 -11.27 12.98
C LYS A 69 -3.49 -11.43 13.21
N GLU A 70 -3.05 -12.61 13.66
CA GLU A 70 -1.64 -12.91 13.89
C GLU A 70 -0.85 -12.91 12.56
N LEU A 71 -1.45 -13.38 11.48
CA LEU A 71 -0.84 -13.29 10.16
C LEU A 71 -0.61 -11.83 9.77
N VAL A 72 -1.59 -10.93 10.00
CA VAL A 72 -1.42 -9.51 9.68
C VAL A 72 -0.28 -8.90 10.49
N PHE A 73 -0.23 -9.18 11.81
CA PHE A 73 0.89 -8.71 12.64
C PHE A 73 2.25 -9.19 12.17
N LYS A 74 2.36 -10.40 11.60
CA LYS A 74 3.62 -10.91 11.01
C LYS A 74 4.06 -10.14 9.76
N TRP A 75 3.14 -9.44 9.09
CA TRP A 75 3.44 -8.65 7.90
C TRP A 75 3.72 -7.18 8.18
N ILE A 76 3.69 -6.76 9.46
CA ILE A 76 4.06 -5.40 9.83
C ILE A 76 5.53 -5.14 9.50
N ASN A 77 5.78 -4.03 8.83
CA ASN A 77 7.11 -3.52 8.60
C ASN A 77 7.60 -2.76 9.85
N HIS A 78 8.26 -3.45 10.78
CA HIS A 78 8.76 -2.86 12.03
C HIS A 78 9.67 -1.65 11.77
N ARG A 79 10.47 -1.68 10.70
CA ARG A 79 11.34 -0.56 10.36
C ARG A 79 10.55 0.70 9.99
N VAL A 80 9.45 0.55 9.23
CA VAL A 80 8.56 1.66 8.88
C VAL A 80 7.80 2.13 10.12
N LEU A 81 7.21 1.20 10.87
CA LEU A 81 6.48 1.50 12.10
C LEU A 81 7.36 2.29 13.08
N PHE A 82 8.53 1.77 13.43
CA PHE A 82 9.38 2.38 14.46
C PHE A 82 9.99 3.70 14.00
N ARG A 83 10.51 3.75 12.77
CA ARG A 83 11.31 4.90 12.31
C ARG A 83 10.49 5.98 11.60
N GLN A 84 9.45 5.63 10.90
CA GLN A 84 8.64 6.60 10.14
C GLN A 84 7.36 6.97 10.90
N ARG A 85 6.61 5.98 11.41
CA ARG A 85 5.36 6.23 12.11
C ARG A 85 5.59 6.72 13.54
N TRP A 86 6.43 6.03 14.32
CA TRP A 86 6.70 6.41 15.72
C TRP A 86 7.85 7.40 15.87
N GLY A 87 8.62 7.64 14.84
CA GLY A 87 9.67 8.66 14.82
C GLY A 87 10.96 8.29 15.57
N TYR A 88 11.17 7.02 15.89
CA TYR A 88 12.42 6.55 16.50
C TYR A 88 13.54 6.54 15.44
N LYS A 89 14.30 7.63 15.37
CA LYS A 89 15.37 7.80 14.38
C LYS A 89 16.73 7.77 15.09
N ARG A 90 17.70 7.10 14.46
CA ARG A 90 19.07 7.02 14.97
C ARG A 90 19.70 8.39 15.19
N GLY A 91 19.45 9.36 14.32
CA GLY A 91 20.12 10.65 14.36
C GLY A 91 21.63 10.49 14.26
N LYS A 92 22.36 11.12 15.20
CA LYS A 92 23.84 11.05 15.31
C LYS A 92 24.33 9.93 16.24
N GLN A 93 23.45 9.07 16.74
CA GLN A 93 23.83 7.99 17.66
C GLN A 93 24.61 6.89 16.93
N ASP A 94 25.41 6.14 17.70
CA ASP A 94 26.04 4.91 17.23
C ASP A 94 25.03 3.86 16.80
N SER A 95 25.33 3.13 15.73
CA SER A 95 24.41 2.13 15.16
C SER A 95 24.08 1.01 16.15
N ALA A 96 25.08 0.51 16.89
CA ALA A 96 24.88 -0.60 17.82
C ALA A 96 24.02 -0.16 19.01
N LYS A 97 24.29 1.03 19.58
CA LYS A 97 23.45 1.59 20.64
C LYS A 97 22.02 1.86 20.20
N PHE A 98 21.82 2.28 18.97
CA PHE A 98 20.47 2.51 18.46
C PHE A 98 19.71 1.19 18.26
N LEU A 99 20.36 0.14 17.74
CA LEU A 99 19.76 -1.19 17.64
C LEU A 99 19.42 -1.78 19.00
N GLN A 100 20.31 -1.64 19.97
CA GLN A 100 20.03 -2.05 21.35
C GLN A 100 18.82 -1.30 21.92
N TYR A 101 18.69 0.00 21.69
CA TYR A 101 17.52 0.78 22.11
C TYR A 101 16.23 0.32 21.40
N GLU A 102 16.28 0.00 20.10
CA GLU A 102 15.14 -0.56 19.40
C GLU A 102 14.69 -1.89 20.04
N GLU A 103 15.64 -2.77 20.39
CA GLU A 103 15.36 -4.08 20.98
C GLU A 103 14.88 -3.99 22.44
N GLU A 104 15.48 -3.14 23.26
CA GLU A 104 15.18 -3.04 24.68
C GLU A 104 13.99 -2.16 25.03
N VAL A 105 13.62 -1.21 24.17
CA VAL A 105 12.59 -0.20 24.46
C VAL A 105 11.48 -0.21 23.42
N VAL A 106 11.81 -0.16 22.12
CA VAL A 106 10.81 0.04 21.08
C VAL A 106 10.04 -1.25 20.80
N GLU A 107 10.73 -2.36 20.68
CA GLU A 107 10.11 -3.67 20.46
C GLU A 107 9.19 -4.10 21.62
N PRO A 108 9.58 -3.97 22.90
CA PRO A 108 8.66 -4.24 24.02
C PRO A 108 7.42 -3.34 24.00
N THR A 109 7.57 -2.07 23.60
CA THR A 109 6.42 -1.15 23.46
C THR A 109 5.46 -1.64 22.39
N TYR A 110 5.98 -2.10 21.24
CA TYR A 110 5.18 -2.70 20.18
C TYR A 110 4.45 -3.95 20.68
N GLN A 111 5.14 -4.87 21.35
CA GLN A 111 4.54 -6.11 21.85
C GLN A 111 3.43 -5.84 22.87
N ALA A 112 3.62 -4.85 23.75
CA ALA A 112 2.61 -4.44 24.72
C ALA A 112 1.36 -3.87 24.01
N LEU A 113 1.53 -3.02 23.01
CA LEU A 113 0.42 -2.47 22.23
C LEU A 113 -0.27 -3.53 21.40
N LYS A 114 0.47 -4.44 20.77
CA LYS A 114 -0.10 -5.60 20.06
C LYS A 114 -1.00 -6.42 20.99
N ALA A 115 -0.51 -6.80 22.16
CA ALA A 115 -1.28 -7.54 23.14
C ALA A 115 -2.55 -6.77 23.56
N GLU A 116 -2.42 -5.47 23.83
CA GLU A 116 -3.54 -4.62 24.21
C GLU A 116 -4.62 -4.53 23.12
N LEU A 117 -4.23 -4.39 21.84
CA LEU A 117 -5.18 -4.33 20.72
C LEU A 117 -5.93 -5.67 20.54
N ILE A 118 -5.26 -6.78 20.79
CA ILE A 118 -5.84 -8.12 20.73
C ILE A 118 -6.79 -8.34 21.91
N ASP A 119 -6.34 -8.10 23.14
CA ASP A 119 -7.11 -8.32 24.36
C ASP A 119 -8.39 -7.47 24.40
N LYS A 120 -8.33 -6.24 23.93
CA LYS A 120 -9.50 -5.35 23.84
C LYS A 120 -10.36 -5.58 22.60
N ASP A 121 -10.01 -6.51 21.73
CA ASP A 121 -10.67 -6.76 20.44
C ASP A 121 -10.92 -5.49 19.60
N VAL A 122 -9.96 -4.55 19.61
CA VAL A 122 -10.09 -3.29 18.88
C VAL A 122 -9.53 -3.36 17.45
N PHE A 123 -8.73 -4.37 17.13
CA PHE A 123 -8.31 -4.66 15.77
C PHE A 123 -9.36 -5.55 15.10
N ASP A 124 -10.16 -4.95 14.22
CA ASP A 124 -11.25 -5.61 13.48
C ASP A 124 -11.03 -5.45 11.96
N PRO A 125 -10.04 -6.17 11.40
CA PRO A 125 -9.61 -5.98 10.03
C PRO A 125 -10.69 -6.31 9.02
N ILE A 126 -10.81 -5.48 7.99
CA ILE A 126 -11.70 -5.69 6.85
C ILE A 126 -10.84 -5.77 5.59
N ALA A 127 -11.01 -6.84 4.85
CA ALA A 127 -10.35 -7.04 3.56
C ALA A 127 -11.38 -7.44 2.51
N ILE A 128 -11.31 -6.80 1.36
CA ILE A 128 -12.14 -7.12 0.19
C ILE A 128 -11.22 -7.10 -1.03
N TYR A 129 -11.35 -8.09 -1.91
CA TYR A 129 -10.74 -8.03 -3.22
C TYR A 129 -11.66 -8.62 -4.28
N ALA A 130 -11.51 -8.17 -5.50
CA ALA A 130 -12.29 -8.65 -6.64
C ALA A 130 -11.47 -8.51 -7.93
N TYR A 131 -11.74 -9.41 -8.87
CA TYR A 131 -11.14 -9.41 -10.20
C TYR A 131 -12.13 -8.91 -11.24
N TYR A 132 -11.61 -8.19 -12.22
CA TYR A 132 -12.39 -7.70 -13.36
C TYR A 132 -11.62 -7.89 -14.65
N PRO A 133 -12.32 -8.18 -15.79
CA PRO A 133 -11.71 -8.12 -17.11
C PRO A 133 -11.32 -6.68 -17.42
N CYS A 134 -10.16 -6.50 -18.03
CA CYS A 134 -9.70 -5.19 -18.46
C CYS A 134 -8.91 -5.26 -19.76
N ILE A 135 -8.65 -4.12 -20.36
CA ILE A 135 -7.71 -3.95 -21.46
C ILE A 135 -7.07 -2.57 -21.36
N SER A 136 -5.80 -2.48 -21.71
CA SER A 136 -5.14 -1.19 -21.78
C SER A 136 -5.24 -0.58 -23.19
N HIS A 137 -5.34 0.75 -23.25
CA HIS A 137 -5.21 1.52 -24.47
C HIS A 137 -4.57 2.86 -24.10
N ASP A 138 -3.41 3.16 -24.68
CA ASP A 138 -2.56 4.29 -24.29
C ASP A 138 -2.23 4.27 -22.79
N ASN A 139 -2.55 5.36 -22.10
CA ASN A 139 -2.38 5.49 -20.65
C ASN A 139 -3.66 5.17 -19.86
N LYS A 140 -4.64 4.50 -20.50
CA LYS A 140 -5.94 4.17 -19.91
C LYS A 140 -6.12 2.68 -19.74
N LEU A 141 -6.78 2.31 -18.65
CA LEU A 141 -7.24 0.96 -18.39
C LEU A 141 -8.77 0.94 -18.42
N TYR A 142 -9.32 0.20 -19.34
CA TYR A 142 -10.76 -0.01 -19.53
C TYR A 142 -11.16 -1.25 -18.77
N ILE A 143 -12.10 -1.11 -17.84
CA ILE A 143 -12.57 -2.18 -16.96
C ILE A 143 -13.96 -2.56 -17.37
N PHE A 144 -14.19 -3.86 -17.54
CA PHE A 144 -15.46 -4.39 -18.00
C PHE A 144 -16.22 -5.11 -16.89
N ASP A 145 -17.53 -5.23 -17.10
CA ASP A 145 -18.41 -5.99 -16.23
C ASP A 145 -18.07 -7.49 -16.28
N LYS A 146 -18.43 -8.20 -15.22
CA LYS A 146 -18.23 -9.65 -15.09
C LYS A 146 -18.91 -10.48 -16.16
N LYS A 147 -19.84 -9.93 -16.92
CA LYS A 147 -20.42 -10.62 -18.09
C LYS A 147 -19.39 -10.91 -19.20
N TYR A 148 -18.21 -10.25 -19.15
CA TYR A 148 -17.09 -10.44 -20.09
C TYR A 148 -15.96 -11.29 -19.51
N LEU A 149 -16.25 -12.13 -18.53
CA LEU A 149 -15.30 -13.07 -17.99
C LEU A 149 -14.81 -14.04 -19.08
N PHE A 150 -13.56 -14.45 -18.95
CA PHE A 150 -12.92 -15.41 -19.84
C PHE A 150 -12.14 -16.45 -19.05
N ASN A 151 -12.03 -17.66 -19.57
CA ASN A 151 -11.34 -18.79 -18.92
C ASN A 151 -10.22 -19.37 -19.79
N THR A 152 -10.12 -18.89 -21.02
CA THR A 152 -9.09 -19.34 -21.98
C THR A 152 -8.44 -18.15 -22.68
N LEU A 153 -7.24 -18.35 -23.19
CA LEU A 153 -6.55 -17.36 -24.01
C LEU A 153 -7.38 -16.98 -25.25
N GLU A 154 -8.08 -17.94 -25.83
CA GLU A 154 -8.91 -17.69 -27.03
C GLU A 154 -10.11 -16.81 -26.68
N GLU A 155 -10.79 -17.09 -25.57
CA GLU A 155 -11.90 -16.25 -25.08
C GLU A 155 -11.45 -14.83 -24.78
N SER A 156 -10.24 -14.63 -24.24
CA SER A 156 -9.72 -13.31 -23.92
C SER A 156 -9.53 -12.40 -25.14
N LYS A 157 -9.44 -12.97 -26.34
CA LYS A 157 -9.36 -12.20 -27.60
C LYS A 157 -10.69 -11.57 -28.00
N ASN A 158 -11.81 -12.00 -27.41
CA ASN A 158 -13.12 -11.43 -27.64
C ASN A 158 -13.29 -10.13 -26.85
N VAL A 159 -12.58 -9.09 -27.27
CA VAL A 159 -12.61 -7.78 -26.59
C VAL A 159 -13.91 -7.07 -26.92
N PRO A 160 -14.70 -6.66 -25.91
CA PRO A 160 -15.90 -5.86 -26.14
C PRO A 160 -15.54 -4.45 -26.61
N PRO A 161 -16.50 -3.72 -27.22
CA PRO A 161 -16.30 -2.31 -27.53
C PRO A 161 -15.87 -1.51 -26.29
N LEU A 162 -14.88 -0.63 -26.41
CA LEU A 162 -14.38 0.17 -25.28
C LEU A 162 -15.47 1.03 -24.63
N SER A 163 -16.52 1.36 -25.36
CA SER A 163 -17.70 2.09 -24.86
C SER A 163 -18.53 1.29 -23.85
N GLU A 164 -18.35 -0.03 -23.78
CA GLU A 164 -19.03 -0.89 -22.80
C GLU A 164 -18.25 -1.05 -21.48
N ALA A 165 -17.10 -0.38 -21.34
CA ALA A 165 -16.37 -0.36 -20.09
C ALA A 165 -17.21 0.28 -18.98
N ILE A 166 -17.30 -0.41 -17.83
CA ILE A 166 -18.01 0.12 -16.65
C ILE A 166 -17.21 1.22 -15.96
N LYS A 167 -15.88 1.23 -16.17
CA LYS A 167 -14.97 2.25 -15.64
C LYS A 167 -13.75 2.38 -16.55
N VAL A 168 -13.27 3.61 -16.68
CA VAL A 168 -11.99 3.91 -17.31
C VAL A 168 -11.10 4.59 -16.26
N LEU A 169 -9.90 4.05 -16.05
CA LEU A 169 -8.88 4.66 -15.21
C LEU A 169 -7.80 5.22 -16.12
N GLU A 170 -7.47 6.49 -15.95
CA GLU A 170 -6.39 7.15 -16.66
C GLU A 170 -5.21 7.35 -15.70
N PHE A 171 -4.02 6.95 -16.14
CA PHE A 171 -2.81 7.01 -15.32
C PHE A 171 -1.82 8.01 -15.93
N PRO A 172 -1.22 8.90 -15.12
CA PRO A 172 -0.18 9.78 -15.61
C PRO A 172 1.05 8.95 -16.01
N ARG A 173 1.68 9.37 -17.09
CA ARG A 173 2.93 8.77 -17.56
C ARG A 173 4.12 9.43 -16.88
N GLN A 174 5.15 8.64 -16.53
CA GLN A 174 6.38 9.17 -15.95
C GLN A 174 7.04 10.16 -16.92
N LYS A 175 7.53 11.29 -16.40
CA LYS A 175 8.25 12.31 -17.18
C LYS A 175 9.72 11.95 -17.47
N ARG A 176 10.18 10.78 -17.03
CA ARG A 176 11.54 10.26 -17.23
C ARG A 176 11.52 8.96 -18.03
N LYS A 177 12.55 8.74 -18.82
CA LYS A 177 12.73 7.47 -19.56
C LYS A 177 12.67 6.28 -18.60
N PRO A 178 12.00 5.17 -18.98
CA PRO A 178 11.36 4.89 -20.26
C PRO A 178 9.87 5.35 -20.35
N PHE A 179 9.46 6.39 -19.66
CA PHE A 179 8.11 7.00 -19.70
C PHE A 179 6.98 6.03 -19.31
N ARG A 180 7.20 5.18 -18.32
CA ARG A 180 6.25 4.13 -17.88
C ARG A 180 4.96 4.70 -17.33
N CYS A 181 3.89 3.94 -17.57
CA CYS A 181 2.55 4.16 -17.05
C CYS A 181 2.03 2.83 -16.48
N ILE A 182 1.14 2.87 -15.52
CA ILE A 182 0.54 1.66 -14.94
C ILE A 182 -0.19 0.83 -16.01
N ALA A 183 -0.86 1.50 -16.95
CA ALA A 183 -1.56 0.82 -18.04
C ALA A 183 -0.66 -0.04 -18.93
N ASP A 184 0.64 0.28 -19.05
CA ASP A 184 1.57 -0.46 -19.91
C ASP A 184 1.77 -1.92 -19.47
N PHE A 185 1.47 -2.23 -18.21
CA PHE A 185 1.62 -3.58 -17.64
C PHE A 185 0.41 -4.49 -17.92
N PHE A 186 -0.65 -3.96 -18.48
CA PHE A 186 -1.82 -4.73 -18.88
C PHE A 186 -1.84 -4.98 -20.40
N ALA A 187 -2.49 -6.06 -20.82
CA ALA A 187 -2.63 -6.39 -22.24
C ALA A 187 -3.40 -5.31 -23.00
N ASN A 188 -2.99 -5.07 -24.27
CA ASN A 188 -3.65 -4.12 -25.18
C ASN A 188 -4.20 -4.79 -26.45
N ASP A 189 -3.98 -6.09 -26.59
CA ASP A 189 -4.37 -6.93 -27.72
C ASP A 189 -5.45 -7.96 -27.37
N ARG A 190 -5.77 -8.09 -26.10
CA ARG A 190 -6.75 -9.02 -25.54
C ARG A 190 -7.22 -8.56 -24.17
N LEU A 191 -8.26 -9.17 -23.63
CA LEU A 191 -8.62 -8.98 -22.24
C LEU A 191 -7.53 -9.53 -21.31
N ASP A 192 -7.31 -8.80 -20.24
CA ASP A 192 -6.45 -9.09 -19.13
C ASP A 192 -7.23 -9.02 -17.82
N VAL A 193 -6.59 -9.21 -16.69
CA VAL A 193 -7.20 -9.23 -15.37
C VAL A 193 -6.66 -8.10 -14.51
N VAL A 194 -7.55 -7.30 -13.93
CA VAL A 194 -7.21 -6.36 -12.86
C VAL A 194 -7.81 -6.81 -11.55
N ALA A 195 -7.02 -6.78 -10.49
CA ALA A 195 -7.49 -7.00 -9.13
C ALA A 195 -7.62 -5.67 -8.40
N PHE A 196 -8.78 -5.46 -7.77
CA PHE A 196 -8.98 -4.36 -6.84
C PHE A 196 -8.99 -4.91 -5.42
N THR A 197 -8.26 -4.26 -4.54
CA THR A 197 -8.18 -4.63 -3.14
C THR A 197 -8.57 -3.44 -2.26
N LEU A 198 -9.22 -3.73 -1.13
CA LEU A 198 -9.52 -2.79 -0.07
C LEU A 198 -9.10 -3.43 1.25
N ALA A 199 -8.29 -2.71 2.01
CA ALA A 199 -7.82 -3.11 3.32
C ALA A 199 -8.13 -2.02 4.34
N SER A 200 -8.59 -2.40 5.53
CA SER A 200 -8.86 -1.49 6.63
C SER A 200 -8.52 -2.19 7.95
N ALA A 201 -7.92 -1.47 8.89
CA ALA A 201 -7.71 -1.95 10.26
C ALA A 201 -9.02 -2.03 11.08
N GLY A 202 -10.13 -1.54 10.52
CA GLY A 202 -11.46 -1.53 11.13
C GLY A 202 -11.79 -0.22 11.87
N LEU A 203 -13.06 -0.05 12.20
CA LEU A 203 -13.53 1.17 12.88
C LEU A 203 -13.21 1.16 14.38
N LYS A 204 -13.17 0.00 15.00
CA LYS A 204 -12.92 -0.12 16.46
C LYS A 204 -11.57 0.50 16.86
N ILE A 205 -10.55 0.38 16.02
CA ILE A 205 -9.24 0.98 16.33
C ILE A 205 -9.31 2.51 16.31
N SER A 206 -10.06 3.10 15.39
CA SER A 206 -10.27 4.55 15.33
C SER A 206 -11.04 5.08 16.54
N ASP A 207 -12.06 4.34 16.99
CA ASP A 207 -12.80 4.67 18.22
C ASP A 207 -11.91 4.57 19.46
N TYR A 208 -11.04 3.56 19.49
CA TYR A 208 -10.07 3.38 20.56
C TYR A 208 -9.04 4.52 20.57
N GLU A 209 -8.48 4.88 19.42
CA GLU A 209 -7.58 6.04 19.25
C GLU A 209 -8.22 7.32 19.81
N ARG A 210 -9.47 7.58 19.45
CA ARG A 210 -10.21 8.75 19.94
C ARG A 210 -10.35 8.71 21.46
N SER A 211 -10.67 7.56 22.04
CA SER A 211 -10.80 7.41 23.49
C SER A 211 -9.50 7.67 24.26
N ILE A 212 -8.35 7.38 23.66
CA ILE A 212 -7.02 7.67 24.22
C ILE A 212 -6.74 9.17 24.10
N TYR A 213 -7.03 9.77 22.94
CA TYR A 213 -6.86 11.20 22.71
C TYR A 213 -7.66 12.03 23.70
N ASP A 214 -8.95 11.69 23.92
CA ASP A 214 -9.86 12.41 24.82
C ASP A 214 -9.40 12.35 26.29
N LYS A 215 -8.59 11.33 26.66
CA LYS A 215 -7.96 11.23 27.97
C LYS A 215 -6.67 12.03 28.11
N GLY A 216 -6.20 12.67 27.03
CA GLY A 216 -4.94 13.40 27.01
C GLY A 216 -3.68 12.51 26.94
N GLU A 217 -3.83 11.21 26.61
CA GLU A 217 -2.73 10.25 26.49
C GLU A 217 -2.05 10.35 25.11
N PHE A 218 -1.57 11.54 24.72
CA PHE A 218 -1.13 11.84 23.36
C PHE A 218 0.00 10.94 22.84
N SER A 219 0.96 10.56 23.69
CA SER A 219 2.04 9.65 23.27
C SER A 219 1.50 8.29 22.89
N LYS A 220 0.57 7.74 23.67
CA LYS A 220 -0.08 6.48 23.41
C LYS A 220 -0.97 6.57 22.16
N TYR A 221 -1.75 7.65 22.03
CA TYR A 221 -2.54 7.93 20.83
C TYR A 221 -1.67 7.86 19.57
N TYR A 222 -0.54 8.57 19.57
CA TYR A 222 0.38 8.60 18.44
C TYR A 222 0.92 7.20 18.09
N GLN A 223 1.24 6.40 19.10
CA GLN A 223 1.74 5.04 18.91
C GLN A 223 0.63 4.10 18.35
N VAL A 224 -0.58 4.16 18.91
CA VAL A 224 -1.71 3.34 18.44
C VAL A 224 -2.12 3.74 17.03
N HIS A 225 -2.18 5.05 16.73
CA HIS A 225 -2.45 5.55 15.39
C HIS A 225 -1.43 5.04 14.37
N GLY A 226 -0.13 5.18 14.66
CA GLY A 226 0.94 4.66 13.79
C GLY A 226 0.85 3.15 13.57
N LEU A 227 0.52 2.39 14.60
CA LEU A 227 0.29 0.95 14.50
C LEU A 227 -0.95 0.62 13.66
N GLY A 228 -2.04 1.36 13.84
CA GLY A 228 -3.27 1.20 13.04
C GLY A 228 -3.04 1.40 11.55
N VAL A 229 -2.26 2.40 11.18
CA VAL A 229 -1.88 2.63 9.77
C VAL A 229 -1.05 1.47 9.24
N GLU A 230 -0.02 1.01 9.99
CA GLU A 230 0.81 -0.12 9.56
C GLU A 230 0.04 -1.45 9.52
N LEU A 231 -0.99 -1.63 10.34
CA LEU A 231 -1.88 -2.80 10.26
C LEU A 231 -2.71 -2.80 8.96
N ALA A 232 -3.17 -1.65 8.50
CA ALA A 232 -3.86 -1.54 7.21
C ALA A 232 -2.90 -1.82 6.04
N GLU A 233 -1.67 -1.30 6.09
CA GLU A 233 -0.62 -1.59 5.10
C GLU A 233 -0.25 -3.09 5.10
N ALA A 234 -0.03 -3.68 6.27
CA ALA A 234 0.28 -5.11 6.40
C ALA A 234 -0.85 -5.98 5.83
N LEU A 235 -2.11 -5.61 6.09
CA LEU A 235 -3.26 -6.30 5.52
C LEU A 235 -3.32 -6.16 4.00
N ALA A 236 -2.99 -5.00 3.45
CA ALA A 236 -2.90 -4.79 2.00
C ALA A 236 -1.83 -5.71 1.37
N GLU A 237 -0.68 -5.90 2.03
CA GLU A 237 0.35 -6.83 1.56
C GLU A 237 -0.08 -8.30 1.65
N VAL A 238 -0.83 -8.67 2.69
CA VAL A 238 -1.45 -10.01 2.78
C VAL A 238 -2.40 -10.25 1.62
N LEU A 239 -3.25 -9.25 1.29
CA LEU A 239 -4.15 -9.32 0.14
C LEU A 239 -3.39 -9.39 -1.18
N HIS A 240 -2.36 -8.57 -1.35
CA HIS A 240 -1.51 -8.58 -2.53
C HIS A 240 -0.89 -9.96 -2.74
N LYS A 241 -0.35 -10.56 -1.67
CA LYS A 241 0.14 -11.95 -1.73
C LYS A 241 -0.96 -12.91 -2.16
N GLN A 242 -2.17 -12.80 -1.59
CA GLN A 242 -3.28 -13.68 -1.94
C GLN A 242 -3.67 -13.55 -3.42
N VAL A 243 -3.79 -12.31 -3.91
CA VAL A 243 -4.07 -12.04 -5.34
C VAL A 243 -3.01 -12.68 -6.24
N ARG A 244 -1.74 -12.54 -5.90
CA ARG A 244 -0.64 -13.12 -6.69
C ARG A 244 -0.66 -14.64 -6.68
N LEU A 245 -1.01 -15.26 -5.56
CA LEU A 245 -1.21 -16.70 -5.46
C LEU A 245 -2.41 -17.16 -6.30
N ASP A 246 -3.52 -16.44 -6.24
CA ASP A 246 -4.72 -16.73 -7.02
C ASP A 246 -4.47 -16.63 -8.54
N LEU A 247 -3.60 -15.72 -8.95
CA LEU A 247 -3.22 -15.49 -10.34
C LEU A 247 -2.03 -16.36 -10.80
N ASP A 248 -1.49 -17.23 -9.93
CA ASP A 248 -0.32 -18.11 -10.20
C ASP A 248 0.92 -17.37 -10.76
N ILE A 249 1.10 -16.11 -10.31
CA ILE A 249 2.23 -15.26 -10.71
C ILE A 249 3.36 -15.21 -9.67
N VAL A 250 3.23 -15.97 -8.58
CA VAL A 250 4.26 -16.12 -7.54
C VAL A 250 4.89 -17.50 -7.66
N PRO A 251 6.22 -17.62 -7.55
CA PRO A 251 6.83 -18.92 -7.33
C PRO A 251 6.19 -19.59 -6.11
N LYS A 252 5.91 -20.89 -6.19
CA LYS A 252 5.27 -21.65 -5.09
C LYS A 252 6.05 -21.59 -3.77
N GLU A 253 7.31 -21.21 -3.83
CA GLU A 253 8.24 -21.12 -2.70
C GLU A 253 8.18 -19.83 -1.89
N GLY A 254 7.23 -18.97 -2.19
CA GLY A 254 6.84 -17.94 -1.23
C GLY A 254 7.40 -16.55 -1.50
N HIS A 255 6.48 -15.65 -1.66
CA HIS A 255 6.68 -14.21 -1.46
C HIS A 255 6.73 -13.95 0.05
N THR A 256 7.81 -13.39 0.54
CA THR A 256 8.05 -13.14 1.96
C THR A 256 7.95 -11.65 2.27
N LEU A 257 7.81 -11.30 3.54
CA LEU A 257 7.89 -9.89 3.99
C LEU A 257 9.23 -9.25 3.58
N ASN A 258 10.32 -10.04 3.57
CA ASN A 258 11.62 -9.54 3.14
C ASN A 258 11.62 -9.12 1.66
N ASP A 259 10.94 -9.87 0.78
CA ASP A 259 10.82 -9.51 -0.64
C ASP A 259 10.06 -8.20 -0.81
N VAL A 260 9.01 -7.98 -0.01
CA VAL A 260 8.25 -6.72 0.03
C VAL A 260 9.16 -5.57 0.48
N GLN A 261 9.90 -5.76 1.58
CA GLN A 261 10.83 -4.75 2.11
C GLN A 261 11.94 -4.39 1.13
N MET A 262 12.41 -5.37 0.35
CA MET A 262 13.43 -5.17 -0.68
C MET A 262 12.84 -4.70 -2.00
N LYS A 263 11.52 -4.52 -2.11
CA LYS A 263 10.80 -4.17 -3.34
C LYS A 263 11.08 -5.15 -4.49
N GLN A 264 11.27 -6.41 -4.17
CA GLN A 264 11.50 -7.49 -5.12
C GLN A 264 10.15 -8.11 -5.50
N TYR A 265 9.37 -7.35 -6.27
CA TYR A 265 8.10 -7.83 -6.79
C TYR A 265 8.35 -8.57 -8.11
N VAL A 266 7.72 -9.72 -8.26
CA VAL A 266 7.65 -10.49 -9.50
C VAL A 266 6.23 -10.39 -10.05
N GLY A 267 6.08 -9.98 -11.30
CA GLY A 267 4.77 -9.83 -11.97
C GLY A 267 4.33 -8.40 -12.10
#